data_48868989078c89efc0d5922b39653817
#
_entry.id   48868989078c89efc0d5922b39653817
#
_cell.length_a   1.000
_cell.length_b   1.000
_cell.length_c   1.000
_cell.angle_alpha   90.00
_cell.angle_beta   90.00
_cell.angle_gamma   90.00
#
_symmetry.space_group_name_H-M   'P 1'
#
loop_
_entity.id
_entity.type
_entity.pdbx_description
1 polymer ?
#
loop_
_entity_poly.entity_id
_entity_poly.type
_entity_poly.pdbx_seq_one_letter_code
_entity_poly.pdbx_strand_id
1 'polypeptide(L)'
;MYTDLYGLETVVLRYFNVFGDRSPTRGQYAPVIGIFQRQRDAGQALTIVGDRSQRRDFVHVKDVARANHMAATLPVDGHLGEVFNVGSGTCYTIQEIANAVSLNQTYIPERKGEMDTTFADITKIEKVIGWKPEIDVLDWLK
;
A
#
# COMPACT_ATOMS: atom_id res chain seq x y z
N MET A 1 9.48 4.65 -22.58
CA MET A 1 10.48 3.98 -23.49
C MET A 1 9.80 3.04 -24.49
N TYR A 2 9.09 1.98 -24.10
CA TYR A 2 8.44 1.08 -25.09
C TYR A 2 7.34 1.77 -25.90
N THR A 3 6.56 2.64 -25.25
CA THR A 3 5.55 3.46 -25.93
C THR A 3 6.19 4.35 -26.99
N ASP A 4 7.25 5.07 -26.66
CA ASP A 4 7.91 6.03 -27.55
C ASP A 4 8.66 5.34 -28.68
N LEU A 5 9.29 4.17 -28.41
CA LEU A 5 10.13 3.46 -29.38
C LEU A 5 9.35 2.53 -30.30
N TYR A 6 8.28 1.93 -29.81
CA TYR A 6 7.58 0.84 -30.49
C TYR A 6 6.07 1.08 -30.65
N GLY A 7 5.55 2.21 -30.19
CA GLY A 7 4.12 2.50 -30.21
C GLY A 7 3.28 1.57 -29.33
N LEU A 8 3.92 0.87 -28.37
CA LEU A 8 3.20 -0.02 -27.47
C LEU A 8 2.43 0.80 -26.43
N GLU A 9 1.12 0.64 -26.38
CA GLU A 9 0.28 1.29 -25.38
C GLU A 9 0.58 0.70 -23.99
N THR A 10 1.21 1.51 -23.12
CA THR A 10 1.60 1.08 -21.78
C THR A 10 1.12 2.09 -20.73
N VAL A 11 0.78 1.59 -19.54
CA VAL A 11 0.53 2.39 -18.34
C VAL A 11 1.31 1.76 -17.19
N VAL A 12 1.99 2.59 -16.39
CA VAL A 12 2.77 2.13 -15.24
C VAL A 12 2.00 2.45 -13.97
N LEU A 13 1.62 1.43 -13.21
CA LEU A 13 0.97 1.60 -11.91
C LEU A 13 1.98 1.39 -10.79
N ARG A 14 2.22 2.42 -9.98
CA ARG A 14 3.12 2.37 -8.82
C ARG A 14 2.30 2.13 -7.56
N TYR A 15 2.33 0.89 -7.05
CA TYR A 15 1.60 0.52 -5.84
C TYR A 15 2.34 1.00 -4.58
N PHE A 16 1.58 1.52 -3.62
CA PHE A 16 2.07 1.80 -2.28
C PHE A 16 1.97 0.54 -1.42
N ASN A 17 1.78 0.63 -0.10
CA ASN A 17 1.80 -0.56 0.75
C ASN A 17 0.51 -1.34 0.61
N VAL A 18 0.53 -2.40 -0.19
CA VAL A 18 -0.66 -3.23 -0.46
C VAL A 18 -0.95 -4.14 0.72
N PHE A 19 -2.22 -4.18 1.14
CA PHE A 19 -2.74 -5.08 2.17
C PHE A 19 -3.98 -5.82 1.70
N GLY A 20 -4.41 -6.83 2.44
CA GLY A 20 -5.65 -7.58 2.16
C GLY A 20 -5.50 -9.07 2.43
N ASP A 21 -6.54 -9.82 2.10
CA ASP A 21 -6.59 -11.26 2.23
C ASP A 21 -5.45 -11.94 1.44
N ARG A 22 -4.88 -13.00 2.02
CA ARG A 22 -3.75 -13.76 1.46
C ARG A 22 -2.45 -12.96 1.34
N SER A 23 -2.32 -11.86 2.09
CA SER A 23 -1.05 -11.13 2.18
C SER A 23 0.07 -12.06 2.69
N PRO A 24 1.31 -11.98 2.13
CA PRO A 24 2.43 -12.74 2.66
C PRO A 24 2.68 -12.42 4.14
N THR A 25 2.75 -13.44 4.98
CA THR A 25 2.98 -13.28 6.43
C THR A 25 4.39 -13.62 6.86
N ARG A 26 5.23 -14.11 5.92
CA ARG A 26 6.63 -14.53 6.15
C ARG A 26 7.51 -14.07 5.00
N GLY A 27 8.82 -13.98 5.29
CA GLY A 27 9.82 -13.59 4.31
C GLY A 27 10.28 -12.14 4.46
N GLN A 28 11.36 -11.80 3.77
CA GLN A 28 12.03 -10.49 3.87
C GLN A 28 11.12 -9.33 3.42
N TYR A 29 10.19 -9.60 2.52
CA TYR A 29 9.27 -8.60 1.95
C TYR A 29 7.83 -8.73 2.47
N ALA A 30 7.61 -9.46 3.58
CA ALA A 30 6.28 -9.56 4.16
C ALA A 30 5.80 -8.17 4.65
N PRO A 31 4.60 -7.72 4.22
CA PRO A 31 4.04 -6.44 4.67
C PRO A 31 3.78 -6.44 6.17
N VAL A 32 3.92 -5.28 6.81
CA VAL A 32 3.77 -5.12 8.26
C VAL A 32 2.41 -5.64 8.78
N ILE A 33 1.32 -5.41 8.06
CA ILE A 33 -0.02 -5.90 8.44
C ILE A 33 -0.05 -7.43 8.47
N GLY A 34 0.50 -8.11 7.45
CA GLY A 34 0.58 -9.56 7.41
C GLY A 34 1.44 -10.14 8.55
N ILE A 35 2.54 -9.45 8.91
CA ILE A 35 3.37 -9.82 10.06
C ILE A 35 2.57 -9.68 11.36
N PHE A 36 1.89 -8.56 11.56
CA PHE A 36 1.09 -8.31 12.77
C PHE A 36 -0.05 -9.31 12.93
N GLN A 37 -0.78 -9.61 11.87
CA GLN A 37 -1.84 -10.63 11.90
C GLN A 37 -1.29 -12.00 12.30
N ARG A 38 -0.17 -12.44 11.70
CA ARG A 38 0.47 -13.70 12.08
C ARG A 38 0.89 -13.72 13.56
N GLN A 39 1.47 -12.63 14.06
CA GLN A 39 1.92 -12.53 15.46
C GLN A 39 0.72 -12.60 16.40
N ARG A 40 -0.35 -11.85 16.12
CA ARG A 40 -1.61 -11.91 16.86
C ARG A 40 -2.18 -13.32 16.91
N ASP A 41 -2.28 -13.98 15.77
CA ASP A 41 -2.88 -15.33 15.65
C ASP A 41 -2.03 -16.40 16.35
N ALA A 42 -0.73 -16.16 16.50
CA ALA A 42 0.19 -16.98 17.30
C ALA A 42 0.23 -16.61 18.79
N GLY A 43 -0.57 -15.64 19.27
CA GLY A 43 -0.54 -15.14 20.65
C GLY A 43 0.74 -14.38 21.02
N GLN A 44 1.53 -13.96 20.03
CA GLN A 44 2.78 -13.24 20.21
C GLN A 44 2.55 -11.73 20.27
N ALA A 45 3.47 -11.01 20.91
CA ALA A 45 3.47 -9.55 20.85
C ALA A 45 3.79 -9.06 19.44
N LEU A 46 3.10 -8.00 18.99
CA LEU A 46 3.42 -7.33 17.73
C LEU A 46 4.77 -6.65 17.85
N THR A 47 5.65 -6.87 16.90
CA THR A 47 7.00 -6.28 16.88
C THR A 47 6.99 -4.97 16.10
N ILE A 48 7.08 -3.84 16.80
CA ILE A 48 7.12 -2.50 16.22
C ILE A 48 8.57 -2.02 16.12
N VAL A 49 8.98 -1.59 14.93
CA VAL A 49 10.34 -1.09 14.65
C VAL A 49 10.36 0.44 14.87
N GLY A 50 11.43 0.94 15.49
CA GLY A 50 11.69 2.37 15.64
C GLY A 50 10.82 3.08 16.67
N ASP A 51 10.65 4.39 16.47
CA ASP A 51 10.01 5.32 17.41
C ASP A 51 8.48 5.42 17.28
N ARG A 52 7.85 4.61 16.41
CA ARG A 52 6.40 4.61 16.14
C ARG A 52 5.92 5.74 15.23
N SER A 53 6.76 6.71 14.87
CA SER A 53 6.37 7.87 14.06
C SER A 53 6.24 7.54 12.59
N GLN A 54 6.81 6.43 12.14
CA GLN A 54 6.77 6.00 10.74
C GLN A 54 5.35 5.90 10.22
N ARG A 55 5.11 6.55 9.09
CA ARG A 55 3.80 6.61 8.43
C ARG A 55 3.82 5.90 7.10
N ARG A 56 2.76 5.18 6.79
CA ARG A 56 2.62 4.47 5.52
C ARG A 56 1.23 4.71 4.93
N ASP A 57 1.21 4.86 3.62
CA ASP A 57 -0.01 4.81 2.83
C ASP A 57 -0.31 3.35 2.50
N PHE A 58 -1.47 2.87 2.95
CA PHE A 58 -1.92 1.50 2.76
C PHE A 58 -3.09 1.45 1.77
N VAL A 59 -2.97 0.65 0.72
CA VAL A 59 -4.01 0.44 -0.29
C VAL A 59 -4.47 -1.01 -0.32
N HIS A 60 -5.78 -1.24 -0.36
CA HIS A 60 -6.31 -2.60 -0.35
C HIS A 60 -6.10 -3.30 -1.70
N VAL A 61 -5.79 -4.62 -1.68
CA VAL A 61 -5.51 -5.41 -2.88
C VAL A 61 -6.65 -5.40 -3.90
N LYS A 62 -7.92 -5.31 -3.47
CA LYS A 62 -9.08 -5.19 -4.38
C LYS A 62 -9.10 -3.83 -5.09
N ASP A 63 -8.70 -2.76 -4.41
CA ASP A 63 -8.56 -1.44 -5.03
C ASP A 63 -7.42 -1.43 -6.05
N VAL A 64 -6.30 -2.09 -5.75
CA VAL A 64 -5.21 -2.29 -6.71
C VAL A 64 -5.68 -3.08 -7.93
N ALA A 65 -6.43 -4.18 -7.73
CA ALA A 65 -6.98 -4.97 -8.84
C ALA A 65 -7.93 -4.13 -9.72
N ARG A 66 -8.78 -3.31 -9.10
CA ARG A 66 -9.68 -2.39 -9.80
C ARG A 66 -8.89 -1.32 -10.58
N ALA A 67 -7.81 -0.77 -10.01
CA ALA A 67 -6.94 0.17 -10.72
C ALA A 67 -6.33 -0.45 -11.98
N ASN A 68 -5.84 -1.71 -11.90
CA ASN A 68 -5.33 -2.44 -13.05
C ASN A 68 -6.41 -2.65 -14.14
N HIS A 69 -7.59 -3.08 -13.73
CA HIS A 69 -8.70 -3.29 -14.66
C HIS A 69 -9.08 -1.99 -15.38
N MET A 70 -9.24 -0.89 -14.62
CA MET A 70 -9.60 0.40 -15.18
C MET A 70 -8.51 0.94 -16.12
N ALA A 71 -7.23 0.84 -15.73
CA ALA A 71 -6.11 1.26 -16.58
C ALA A 71 -6.01 0.47 -17.89
N ALA A 72 -6.43 -0.81 -17.90
CA ALA A 72 -6.41 -1.65 -19.07
C ALA A 72 -7.63 -1.49 -19.99
N THR A 73 -8.74 -0.94 -19.49
CA THR A 73 -10.02 -0.91 -20.23
C THR A 73 -10.58 0.47 -20.53
N LEU A 74 -10.12 1.49 -19.79
CA LEU A 74 -10.57 2.86 -19.97
C LEU A 74 -9.59 3.64 -20.86
N PRO A 75 -10.09 4.65 -21.61
CA PRO A 75 -9.22 5.53 -22.37
C PRO A 75 -8.24 6.26 -21.45
N VAL A 76 -6.96 6.22 -21.80
CA VAL A 76 -5.88 6.97 -21.14
C VAL A 76 -5.18 7.91 -22.12
N ASP A 77 -5.94 8.47 -23.06
CA ASP A 77 -5.46 9.29 -24.15
C ASP A 77 -4.56 10.43 -23.65
N GLY A 78 -3.40 10.59 -24.29
CA GLY A 78 -2.41 11.58 -23.89
C GLY A 78 -1.55 11.21 -22.66
N HIS A 79 -1.79 10.04 -22.04
CA HIS A 79 -1.08 9.59 -20.83
C HIS A 79 -0.39 8.22 -20.99
N LEU A 80 -0.25 7.72 -22.22
CA LEU A 80 0.47 6.49 -22.51
C LEU A 80 1.94 6.62 -22.13
N GLY A 81 2.51 5.57 -21.55
CA GLY A 81 3.89 5.55 -21.06
C GLY A 81 4.08 6.21 -19.69
N GLU A 82 3.05 6.83 -19.13
CA GLU A 82 3.14 7.56 -17.86
C GLU A 82 2.93 6.68 -16.62
N VAL A 83 3.38 7.21 -15.47
CA VAL A 83 3.27 6.56 -14.16
C VAL A 83 2.07 7.14 -13.39
N PHE A 84 1.27 6.24 -12.81
CA PHE A 84 0.17 6.58 -11.91
C PHE A 84 0.42 5.94 -10.53
N ASN A 85 0.33 6.74 -9.47
CA ASN A 85 0.38 6.21 -8.12
C ASN A 85 -0.95 5.54 -7.76
N VAL A 86 -0.85 4.36 -7.14
CA VAL A 86 -1.98 3.60 -6.62
C VAL A 86 -1.76 3.42 -5.13
N GLY A 87 -2.37 4.29 -4.35
CA GLY A 87 -2.34 4.35 -2.89
C GLY A 87 -3.70 4.74 -2.35
N SER A 88 -3.81 4.92 -1.03
CA SER A 88 -5.06 5.39 -0.42
C SER A 88 -5.19 6.91 -0.42
N GLY A 89 -4.09 7.64 -0.57
CA GLY A 89 -4.07 9.10 -0.34
C GLY A 89 -4.24 9.47 1.14
N THR A 90 -4.06 8.50 2.03
CA THR A 90 -4.11 8.67 3.50
C THR A 90 -2.94 7.94 4.14
N CYS A 91 -2.31 8.55 5.14
CA CYS A 91 -1.20 7.94 5.88
C CYS A 91 -1.61 7.60 7.30
N TYR A 92 -1.28 6.38 7.70
CA TYR A 92 -1.39 5.91 9.08
C TYR A 92 -0.01 5.64 9.67
N THR A 93 0.15 5.92 10.96
CA THR A 93 1.35 5.49 11.69
C THR A 93 1.33 3.97 11.87
N ILE A 94 2.52 3.37 11.96
CA ILE A 94 2.63 1.94 12.28
C ILE A 94 1.99 1.64 13.65
N GLN A 95 2.01 2.62 14.58
CA GLN A 95 1.36 2.51 15.88
C GLN A 95 -0.18 2.41 15.77
N GLU A 96 -0.82 3.23 14.91
CA GLU A 96 -2.27 3.17 14.69
C GLU A 96 -2.67 1.80 14.12
N ILE A 97 -1.92 1.29 13.15
CA ILE A 97 -2.13 -0.05 12.60
C ILE A 97 -1.94 -1.15 13.67
N ALA A 98 -0.88 -1.07 14.48
CA ALA A 98 -0.63 -2.03 15.54
C ALA A 98 -1.77 -2.04 16.58
N ASN A 99 -2.24 -0.86 17.00
CA ASN A 99 -3.36 -0.72 17.95
C ASN A 99 -4.66 -1.34 17.42
N ALA A 100 -4.91 -1.23 16.11
CA ALA A 100 -6.09 -1.85 15.49
C ALA A 100 -5.98 -3.39 15.42
N VAL A 101 -4.77 -3.95 15.43
CA VAL A 101 -4.56 -5.41 15.38
C VAL A 101 -4.50 -6.02 16.78
N SER A 102 -3.68 -5.47 17.70
CA SER A 102 -3.53 -5.97 19.09
C SER A 102 -2.81 -4.95 19.97
N LEU A 103 -3.20 -4.91 21.25
CA LEU A 103 -2.51 -4.12 22.29
C LEU A 103 -1.28 -4.83 22.89
N ASN A 104 -1.08 -6.12 22.61
CA ASN A 104 0.11 -6.84 23.02
C ASN A 104 1.26 -6.50 22.05
N GLN A 105 2.14 -5.60 22.46
CA GLN A 105 3.15 -4.99 21.59
C GLN A 105 4.53 -4.98 22.24
N THR A 106 5.58 -5.13 21.42
CA THR A 106 6.98 -4.96 21.81
C THR A 106 7.70 -4.08 20.80
N TYR A 107 8.73 -3.37 21.25
CA TYR A 107 9.45 -2.39 20.43
C TYR A 107 10.89 -2.85 20.23
N ILE A 108 11.38 -2.71 19.01
CA ILE A 108 12.76 -3.02 18.63
C ILE A 108 13.41 -1.79 18.01
N PRO A 109 14.75 -1.70 18.09
CA PRO A 109 15.49 -0.57 17.53
C PRO A 109 15.19 -0.36 16.04
N GLU A 110 15.27 0.90 15.63
CA GLU A 110 15.13 1.34 14.26
C GLU A 110 16.14 0.66 13.34
N ARG A 111 15.73 0.39 12.11
CA ARG A 111 16.61 -0.13 11.05
C ARG A 111 17.12 1.04 10.21
N LYS A 112 18.41 1.07 9.94
CA LYS A 112 19.03 2.09 9.08
C LYS A 112 18.44 2.04 7.68
N GLY A 113 18.03 3.20 7.15
CA GLY A 113 17.56 3.36 5.78
C GLY A 113 16.06 3.10 5.58
N GLU A 114 15.29 2.94 6.65
CA GLU A 114 13.83 2.95 6.55
C GLU A 114 13.33 4.40 6.31
N MET A 115 12.32 4.54 5.45
CA MET A 115 11.70 5.85 5.19
C MET A 115 10.74 6.20 6.34
N ASP A 116 10.76 7.46 6.77
CA ASP A 116 9.85 7.94 7.83
C ASP A 116 8.40 7.97 7.35
N THR A 117 8.17 8.43 6.13
CA THR A 117 6.81 8.56 5.58
C THR A 117 6.75 8.14 4.12
N THR A 118 5.74 7.35 3.78
CA THR A 118 5.32 7.11 2.40
C THR A 118 3.89 7.60 2.22
N PHE A 119 3.65 8.46 1.24
CA PHE A 119 2.35 9.07 0.96
C PHE A 119 2.11 9.12 -0.55
N ALA A 120 0.96 8.64 -1.00
CA ALA A 120 0.59 8.63 -2.41
C ALA A 120 -0.16 9.92 -2.78
N ASP A 121 0.36 10.70 -3.69
CA ASP A 121 -0.47 11.64 -4.44
C ASP A 121 -1.21 10.85 -5.53
N ILE A 122 -2.51 10.65 -5.33
CA ILE A 122 -3.41 9.94 -6.25
C ILE A 122 -4.18 10.87 -7.18
N THR A 123 -3.92 12.18 -7.14
CA THR A 123 -4.66 13.18 -7.93
C THR A 123 -4.68 12.86 -9.43
N LYS A 124 -3.56 12.36 -9.96
CA LYS A 124 -3.43 12.06 -11.38
C LYS A 124 -4.30 10.86 -11.80
N ILE A 125 -4.25 9.74 -11.07
CA ILE A 125 -5.06 8.55 -11.40
C ILE A 125 -6.55 8.84 -11.26
N GLU A 126 -6.92 9.67 -10.28
CA GLU A 126 -8.29 10.11 -10.06
C GLU A 126 -8.81 10.94 -11.23
N LYS A 127 -8.02 11.91 -11.72
CA LYS A 127 -8.41 12.79 -12.83
C LYS A 127 -8.45 12.08 -14.19
N VAL A 128 -7.49 11.20 -14.47
CA VAL A 128 -7.31 10.58 -15.79
C VAL A 128 -8.17 9.31 -15.93
N ILE A 129 -8.19 8.47 -14.92
CA ILE A 129 -8.85 7.14 -14.97
C ILE A 129 -10.16 7.14 -14.18
N GLY A 130 -10.38 8.12 -13.28
CA GLY A 130 -11.54 8.17 -12.39
C GLY A 130 -11.46 7.16 -11.24
N TRP A 131 -10.28 6.55 -11.01
CA TRP A 131 -10.08 5.59 -9.93
C TRP A 131 -9.88 6.28 -8.58
N LYS A 132 -10.52 5.72 -7.54
CA LYS A 132 -10.35 6.10 -6.12
C LYS A 132 -10.28 4.87 -5.25
N PRO A 133 -9.52 4.88 -4.13
CA PRO A 133 -9.58 3.82 -3.14
C PRO A 133 -10.96 3.77 -2.48
N GLU A 134 -11.43 2.58 -2.14
CA GLU A 134 -12.75 2.37 -1.51
C GLU A 134 -12.64 1.71 -0.13
N ILE A 135 -11.52 1.04 0.17
CA ILE A 135 -11.37 0.25 1.39
C ILE A 135 -10.30 0.88 2.28
N ASP A 136 -10.74 1.42 3.41
CA ASP A 136 -9.85 1.95 4.44
C ASP A 136 -9.22 0.82 5.25
N VAL A 137 -7.94 0.97 5.61
CA VAL A 137 -7.18 -0.06 6.33
C VAL A 137 -7.67 -0.27 7.76
N LEU A 138 -8.03 0.81 8.47
CA LEU A 138 -8.51 0.68 9.84
C LEU A 138 -9.91 0.06 9.90
N ASP A 139 -10.75 0.32 8.89
CA ASP A 139 -12.06 -0.31 8.79
C ASP A 139 -11.96 -1.80 8.43
N TRP A 140 -11.00 -2.16 7.59
CA TRP A 140 -10.75 -3.57 7.24
C TRP A 140 -10.15 -4.38 8.39
N LEU A 141 -9.40 -3.74 9.31
CA LEU A 141 -8.78 -4.40 10.47
C LEU A 141 -9.76 -4.65 11.64
N LYS A 142 -10.93 -4.05 11.65
CA LYS A 142 -12.01 -4.27 12.65
C LYS A 142 -12.69 -5.61 12.45
#